data_3b43c051bda7d599929bf195080ced9d
#
_entry.id   3b43c051bda7d599929bf195080ced9d
#
_cell.length_a   1.000
_cell.length_b   1.000
_cell.length_c   1.000
_cell.angle_alpha   90.00
_cell.angle_beta   90.00
_cell.angle_gamma   90.00
#
_symmetry.space_group_name_H-M   'P 1'
#
loop_
_entity.id
_entity.type
_entity.pdbx_description
1 polymer ?
#
loop_
_entity_poly.entity_id
_entity_poly.type
_entity_poly.pdbx_seq_one_letter_code
_entity_poly.pdbx_strand_id
1 'polypeptide(L)'
;GTDSALMIAICHEWIANGTYDQDYLDKYCIGFDGDHMPEGAPENASWKDYVMGTGYDMVEKTPEWAESICGVPAARISELATEIAAVDKVDFFLGQSVTKIPAGEQVTQAFYTMALMHGGIGTPGHYMSWSGIKDFMSGSCSVGAYCPTTADPVNPLAPAGAPVYMWYPIPQFDVLGDADWLNLEPNECWRSIKAGEYGRDCWPGGKKPLDIHAAYFGGHMSTLNQIPDTMTGIEVVRGLDFVWGVNPFFDSTRQYCDVLLPCATFWEKPNK
;
A
#
# COMPACT_ATOMS: atom_id res chain seq x y z
N GLY A 1 -7.02 9.99 -8.01
CA GLY A 1 -5.72 9.60 -8.51
C GLY A 1 -4.95 10.70 -9.19
N THR A 2 -5.02 11.96 -8.68
CA THR A 2 -4.27 13.09 -9.28
C THR A 2 -3.23 13.66 -8.31
N ASP A 3 -2.99 12.96 -7.21
CA ASP A 3 -2.07 13.35 -6.14
C ASP A 3 -0.65 13.56 -6.65
N SER A 4 -0.20 12.73 -7.59
CA SER A 4 1.13 12.85 -8.19
C SER A 4 1.34 14.19 -8.89
N ALA A 5 0.33 14.68 -9.63
CA ALA A 5 0.44 15.95 -10.35
C ALA A 5 0.66 17.12 -9.38
N LEU A 6 -0.07 17.14 -8.27
CA LEU A 6 0.10 18.15 -7.22
C LEU A 6 1.52 18.09 -6.62
N MET A 7 1.99 16.89 -6.24
CA MET A 7 3.32 16.71 -5.64
C MET A 7 4.44 17.08 -6.60
N ILE A 8 4.32 16.70 -7.87
CA ILE A 8 5.32 17.03 -8.89
C ILE A 8 5.39 18.55 -9.13
N ALA A 9 4.26 19.25 -9.13
CA ALA A 9 4.24 20.71 -9.27
C ALA A 9 4.82 21.43 -8.04
N ILE A 10 4.66 20.91 -6.84
CA ILE A 10 5.36 21.41 -5.65
C ILE A 10 6.87 21.24 -5.84
N CYS A 11 7.32 20.08 -6.33
CA CYS A 11 8.73 19.88 -6.66
C CYS A 11 9.23 20.87 -7.71
N HIS A 12 8.43 21.19 -8.74
CA HIS A 12 8.75 22.20 -9.73
C HIS A 12 8.99 23.57 -9.07
N GLU A 13 8.07 24.04 -8.23
CA GLU A 13 8.20 25.31 -7.54
C GLU A 13 9.47 25.36 -6.68
N TRP A 14 9.79 24.29 -5.98
CA TRP A 14 11.00 24.23 -5.18
C TRP A 14 12.28 24.26 -6.04
N ILE A 15 12.29 23.60 -7.19
CA ILE A 15 13.43 23.64 -8.11
C ILE A 15 13.57 25.05 -8.71
N ALA A 16 12.48 25.63 -9.20
CA ALA A 16 12.47 26.95 -9.82
C ALA A 16 12.90 28.07 -8.86
N ASN A 17 12.53 27.95 -7.59
CA ASN A 17 12.84 28.94 -6.56
C ASN A 17 14.11 28.62 -5.75
N GLY A 18 14.74 27.46 -5.97
CA GLY A 18 15.92 27.03 -5.21
C GLY A 18 15.64 26.82 -3.72
N THR A 19 14.44 26.35 -3.37
CA THR A 19 13.99 26.18 -1.98
C THR A 19 13.99 24.72 -1.52
N TYR A 20 14.75 23.88 -2.16
CA TYR A 20 14.99 22.48 -1.80
C TYR A 20 16.39 22.28 -1.22
N ASP A 21 16.64 21.18 -0.53
CA ASP A 21 17.92 20.88 0.11
C ASP A 21 18.83 20.09 -0.84
N GLN A 22 19.62 20.81 -1.63
CA GLN A 22 20.59 20.20 -2.57
C GLN A 22 21.66 19.39 -1.84
N ASP A 23 22.18 19.91 -0.72
CA ASP A 23 23.26 19.24 0.03
C ASP A 23 22.79 17.88 0.57
N TYR A 24 21.53 17.81 1.00
CA TYR A 24 20.91 16.57 1.43
C TYR A 24 20.77 15.58 0.26
N LEU A 25 20.29 16.04 -0.89
CA LEU A 25 20.11 15.21 -2.08
C LEU A 25 21.46 14.68 -2.60
N ASP A 26 22.48 15.51 -2.68
CA ASP A 26 23.82 15.11 -3.13
C ASP A 26 24.44 14.04 -2.24
N LYS A 27 24.12 14.08 -0.95
CA LYS A 27 24.71 13.16 0.03
C LYS A 27 23.96 11.83 0.13
N TYR A 28 22.64 11.84 -0.06
CA TYR A 28 21.81 10.69 0.31
C TYR A 28 20.97 10.13 -0.84
N CYS A 29 20.89 10.82 -1.97
CA CYS A 29 20.02 10.44 -3.07
C CYS A 29 20.80 10.23 -4.37
N ILE A 30 20.25 9.42 -5.24
CA ILE A 30 20.71 9.24 -6.62
C ILE A 30 19.54 9.45 -7.56
N GLY A 31 19.80 9.95 -8.78
CA GLY A 31 18.77 10.15 -9.79
C GLY A 31 18.02 11.47 -9.70
N PHE A 32 18.39 12.36 -8.80
CA PHE A 32 17.75 13.67 -8.68
C PHE A 32 18.16 14.60 -9.83
N ASP A 33 19.42 14.74 -10.12
CA ASP A 33 19.97 15.57 -11.20
C ASP A 33 21.02 14.83 -12.04
N GLY A 34 21.51 15.48 -13.09
CA GLY A 34 22.45 14.85 -14.03
C GLY A 34 23.79 14.47 -13.42
N ASP A 35 24.22 15.14 -12.34
CA ASP A 35 25.52 14.89 -11.70
C ASP A 35 25.49 13.64 -10.80
N HIS A 36 24.31 13.22 -10.39
CA HIS A 36 24.09 12.12 -9.45
C HIS A 36 23.26 10.97 -10.06
N MET A 37 23.45 10.71 -11.36
CA MET A 37 22.77 9.61 -12.05
C MET A 37 23.52 8.27 -11.86
N PRO A 38 22.79 7.14 -11.85
CA PRO A 38 23.39 5.82 -11.90
C PRO A 38 24.20 5.62 -13.19
N GLU A 39 25.27 4.81 -13.12
CA GLU A 39 26.05 4.44 -14.31
C GLU A 39 25.16 3.82 -15.39
N GLY A 40 25.27 4.30 -16.61
CA GLY A 40 24.51 3.82 -17.76
C GLY A 40 23.09 4.40 -17.86
N ALA A 41 22.71 5.35 -17.01
CA ALA A 41 21.45 6.04 -17.16
C ALA A 41 21.40 6.85 -18.47
N PRO A 42 20.23 6.94 -19.13
CA PRO A 42 20.06 7.80 -20.29
C PRO A 42 20.34 9.28 -19.96
N GLU A 43 20.75 10.05 -20.97
CA GLU A 43 20.80 11.52 -20.82
C GLU A 43 19.42 12.10 -20.52
N ASN A 44 19.37 13.17 -19.74
CA ASN A 44 18.15 13.88 -19.35
C ASN A 44 17.07 12.98 -18.70
N ALA A 45 17.49 11.95 -17.98
CA ALA A 45 16.61 11.01 -17.29
C ALA A 45 16.48 11.27 -15.78
N SER A 46 17.06 12.37 -15.28
CA SER A 46 16.95 12.72 -13.87
C SER A 46 15.55 13.19 -13.49
N TRP A 47 15.23 13.16 -12.20
CA TRP A 47 13.98 13.72 -11.69
C TRP A 47 13.84 15.21 -12.03
N LYS A 48 14.93 15.96 -11.88
CA LYS A 48 14.97 17.39 -12.21
C LYS A 48 14.67 17.63 -13.69
N ASP A 49 15.24 16.83 -14.60
CA ASP A 49 14.95 16.92 -16.02
C ASP A 49 13.47 16.66 -16.31
N TYR A 50 12.92 15.62 -15.71
CA TYR A 50 11.50 15.30 -15.86
C TYR A 50 10.59 16.44 -15.38
N VAL A 51 10.86 17.00 -14.21
CA VAL A 51 10.04 18.07 -13.63
C VAL A 51 10.16 19.37 -14.41
N MET A 52 11.36 19.74 -14.82
CA MET A 52 11.63 20.99 -15.54
C MET A 52 11.38 20.91 -17.06
N GLY A 53 10.87 19.79 -17.55
CA GLY A 53 10.47 19.64 -18.95
C GLY A 53 11.64 19.44 -19.92
N THR A 54 12.82 19.07 -19.44
CA THR A 54 13.98 18.68 -20.27
C THR A 54 14.13 17.15 -20.39
N GLY A 55 13.28 16.41 -19.69
CA GLY A 55 13.26 14.94 -19.70
C GLY A 55 12.51 14.33 -20.89
N TYR A 56 12.22 13.06 -20.81
CA TYR A 56 11.72 12.23 -21.93
C TYR A 56 10.42 12.72 -22.57
N ASP A 57 9.54 13.40 -21.86
CA ASP A 57 8.24 13.88 -22.36
C ASP A 57 8.25 15.35 -22.77
N MET A 58 9.36 16.05 -22.51
CA MET A 58 9.56 17.48 -22.87
C MET A 58 8.42 18.39 -22.38
N VAL A 59 7.81 18.05 -21.25
CA VAL A 59 6.70 18.79 -20.66
C VAL A 59 7.11 19.31 -19.28
N GLU A 60 7.14 20.62 -19.11
CA GLU A 60 7.39 21.25 -17.82
C GLU A 60 6.18 21.06 -16.87
N LYS A 61 6.44 20.67 -15.65
CA LYS A 61 5.40 20.29 -14.67
C LYS A 61 5.01 21.46 -13.76
N THR A 62 4.65 22.58 -14.38
CA THR A 62 4.29 23.81 -13.66
C THR A 62 3.01 23.65 -12.82
N PRO A 63 2.73 24.59 -11.89
CA PRO A 63 1.44 24.62 -11.19
C PRO A 63 0.22 24.64 -12.13
N GLU A 64 0.28 25.32 -13.29
CA GLU A 64 -0.79 25.36 -14.29
C GLU A 64 -0.98 24.01 -14.98
N TRP A 65 0.12 23.29 -15.25
CA TRP A 65 0.05 21.92 -15.73
C TRP A 65 -0.70 21.05 -14.72
N ALA A 66 -0.36 21.14 -13.43
CA ALA A 66 -1.03 20.35 -12.39
C ALA A 66 -2.49 20.75 -12.19
N GLU A 67 -2.83 22.05 -12.25
CA GLU A 67 -4.22 22.55 -12.18
C GLU A 67 -5.10 21.86 -13.24
N SER A 68 -4.60 21.72 -14.45
CA SER A 68 -5.33 21.07 -15.54
C SER A 68 -5.67 19.59 -15.27
N ILE A 69 -4.92 18.93 -14.36
CA ILE A 69 -5.04 17.51 -14.02
C ILE A 69 -5.82 17.32 -12.73
N CYS A 70 -5.43 18.04 -11.67
CA CYS A 70 -5.97 17.83 -10.32
C CYS A 70 -7.08 18.82 -9.93
N GLY A 71 -7.26 19.90 -10.70
CA GLY A 71 -8.27 20.92 -10.42
C GLY A 71 -7.94 21.85 -9.24
N VAL A 72 -6.75 21.72 -8.63
CA VAL A 72 -6.27 22.64 -7.60
C VAL A 72 -5.71 23.88 -8.31
N PRO A 73 -6.16 25.11 -7.98
CA PRO A 73 -5.67 26.33 -8.63
C PRO A 73 -4.15 26.48 -8.54
N ALA A 74 -3.50 26.84 -9.64
CA ALA A 74 -2.04 27.01 -9.73
C ALA A 74 -1.48 27.92 -8.62
N ALA A 75 -2.14 29.05 -8.39
CA ALA A 75 -1.76 29.97 -7.33
C ALA A 75 -1.76 29.32 -5.94
N ARG A 76 -2.72 28.40 -5.68
CA ARG A 76 -2.77 27.67 -4.40
C ARG A 76 -1.66 26.61 -4.30
N ILE A 77 -1.27 26.01 -5.41
CA ILE A 77 -0.14 25.06 -5.44
C ILE A 77 1.16 25.80 -5.11
N SER A 78 1.41 26.95 -5.74
CA SER A 78 2.61 27.77 -5.47
C SER A 78 2.64 28.31 -4.03
N GLU A 79 1.48 28.70 -3.50
CA GLU A 79 1.35 29.12 -2.10
C GLU A 79 1.71 27.96 -1.16
N LEU A 80 1.14 26.77 -1.38
CA LEU A 80 1.41 25.58 -0.59
C LEU A 80 2.89 25.16 -0.66
N ALA A 81 3.50 25.21 -1.85
CA ALA A 81 4.92 24.92 -2.02
C ALA A 81 5.79 25.86 -1.18
N THR A 82 5.44 27.14 -1.16
CA THR A 82 6.13 28.17 -0.36
C THR A 82 5.91 27.95 1.13
N GLU A 83 4.68 27.66 1.55
CA GLU A 83 4.36 27.37 2.96
C GLU A 83 5.16 26.19 3.49
N ILE A 84 5.23 25.09 2.75
CA ILE A 84 5.97 23.90 3.16
C ILE A 84 7.47 24.18 3.23
N ALA A 85 8.04 24.84 2.21
CA ALA A 85 9.46 25.17 2.17
C ALA A 85 9.91 26.10 3.30
N ALA A 86 8.99 26.90 3.84
CA ALA A 86 9.28 27.82 4.95
C ALA A 86 9.34 27.13 6.33
N VAL A 87 8.93 25.87 6.44
CA VAL A 87 8.90 25.13 7.70
C VAL A 87 10.17 24.31 7.85
N ASP A 88 10.90 24.51 8.93
CA ASP A 88 12.16 23.79 9.20
C ASP A 88 11.96 22.26 9.34
N LYS A 89 10.89 21.85 10.00
CA LYS A 89 10.61 20.42 10.28
C LYS A 89 9.22 20.05 9.81
N VAL A 90 9.18 19.17 8.83
CA VAL A 90 7.95 18.70 8.21
C VAL A 90 7.82 17.19 8.38
N ASP A 91 6.64 16.77 8.76
CA ASP A 91 6.24 15.38 8.77
C ASP A 91 5.37 15.09 7.54
N PHE A 92 5.89 14.30 6.62
CA PHE A 92 5.21 13.93 5.39
C PHE A 92 4.46 12.61 5.55
N PHE A 93 3.17 12.64 5.31
CA PHE A 93 2.32 11.47 5.51
C PHE A 93 1.52 11.12 4.26
N LEU A 94 1.66 9.89 3.77
CA LEU A 94 0.94 9.35 2.62
C LEU A 94 0.00 8.22 3.04
N GLY A 95 -1.26 8.32 2.67
CA GLY A 95 -2.23 7.26 2.91
C GLY A 95 -1.99 6.02 2.04
N GLN A 96 -2.35 4.85 2.53
CA GLN A 96 -2.14 3.58 1.83
C GLN A 96 -3.01 3.43 0.55
N SER A 97 -4.15 4.11 0.49
CA SER A 97 -5.11 3.96 -0.60
C SER A 97 -4.56 4.36 -1.97
N VAL A 98 -3.64 5.32 -2.01
CA VAL A 98 -3.04 5.83 -3.26
C VAL A 98 -2.20 4.78 -4.00
N THR A 99 -1.73 3.76 -3.30
CA THR A 99 -0.97 2.65 -3.91
C THR A 99 -1.85 1.54 -4.48
N LYS A 100 -3.17 1.62 -4.28
CA LYS A 100 -4.13 0.58 -4.68
C LYS A 100 -4.86 0.91 -5.99
N ILE A 101 -4.19 1.64 -6.85
CA ILE A 101 -4.64 2.02 -8.19
C ILE A 101 -3.61 1.57 -9.23
N PRO A 102 -3.97 1.46 -10.51
CA PRO A 102 -2.99 1.22 -11.56
C PRO A 102 -1.84 2.24 -11.50
N ALA A 103 -0.60 1.76 -11.54
CA ALA A 103 0.62 2.56 -11.38
C ALA A 103 0.72 3.34 -10.05
N GLY A 104 0.09 2.85 -8.98
CA GLY A 104 0.08 3.49 -7.66
C GLY A 104 1.46 3.62 -7.02
N GLU A 105 2.41 2.78 -7.41
CA GLU A 105 3.83 2.90 -7.02
C GLU A 105 4.45 4.22 -7.45
N GLN A 106 4.01 4.80 -8.56
CA GLN A 106 4.51 6.10 -9.04
C GLN A 106 4.06 7.26 -8.13
N VAL A 107 2.87 7.15 -7.53
CA VAL A 107 2.39 8.12 -6.54
C VAL A 107 3.32 8.12 -5.33
N THR A 108 3.67 6.94 -4.85
CA THR A 108 4.59 6.77 -3.72
C THR A 108 5.98 7.30 -4.05
N GLN A 109 6.46 7.06 -5.26
CA GLN A 109 7.76 7.57 -5.71
C GLN A 109 7.79 9.11 -5.75
N ALA A 110 6.75 9.75 -6.31
CA ALA A 110 6.63 11.19 -6.31
C ALA A 110 6.59 11.78 -4.89
N PHE A 111 5.85 11.13 -4.00
CA PHE A 111 5.76 11.52 -2.60
C PHE A 111 7.11 11.46 -1.89
N TYR A 112 7.83 10.35 -2.02
CA TYR A 112 9.14 10.19 -1.40
C TYR A 112 10.14 11.18 -1.96
N THR A 113 10.14 11.41 -3.26
CA THR A 113 11.05 12.39 -3.86
C THR A 113 10.77 13.80 -3.35
N MET A 114 9.50 14.21 -3.26
CA MET A 114 9.10 15.49 -2.67
C MET A 114 9.61 15.62 -1.22
N ALA A 115 9.39 14.61 -0.39
CA ALA A 115 9.83 14.63 0.99
C ALA A 115 11.37 14.69 1.12
N LEU A 116 12.11 13.97 0.27
CA LEU A 116 13.57 14.01 0.23
C LEU A 116 14.10 15.37 -0.25
N MET A 117 13.41 16.03 -1.19
CA MET A 117 13.76 17.38 -1.64
C MET A 117 13.65 18.42 -0.54
N HIS A 118 12.73 18.27 0.39
CA HIS A 118 12.64 19.13 1.57
C HIS A 118 13.86 18.98 2.50
N GLY A 119 14.50 17.79 2.47
CA GLY A 119 15.66 17.48 3.30
C GLY A 119 15.30 16.98 4.70
N GLY A 120 16.34 16.72 5.49
CA GLY A 120 16.22 16.43 6.91
C GLY A 120 15.70 15.05 7.31
N ILE A 121 15.21 14.25 6.37
CA ILE A 121 14.69 12.89 6.66
C ILE A 121 15.80 12.07 7.35
N GLY A 122 15.45 11.44 8.47
CA GLY A 122 16.39 10.70 9.32
C GLY A 122 16.94 11.52 10.48
N THR A 123 16.55 12.79 10.61
CA THR A 123 16.87 13.63 11.77
C THR A 123 15.62 13.87 12.63
N PRO A 124 15.79 14.16 13.94
CA PRO A 124 14.66 14.37 14.83
C PRO A 124 13.72 15.49 14.38
N GLY A 125 12.44 15.17 14.24
CA GLY A 125 11.38 16.09 13.82
C GLY A 125 11.14 16.13 12.32
N HIS A 126 11.88 15.35 11.54
CA HIS A 126 11.62 15.11 10.12
C HIS A 126 11.23 13.66 9.92
N TYR A 127 10.06 13.42 9.38
CA TYR A 127 9.58 12.09 9.18
C TYR A 127 8.87 11.95 7.82
N MET A 128 8.96 10.77 7.27
CA MET A 128 8.29 10.41 6.04
C MET A 128 7.66 9.04 6.23
N SER A 129 6.34 9.00 6.23
CA SER A 129 5.58 7.76 6.42
C SER A 129 4.68 7.45 5.24
N TRP A 130 4.71 6.20 4.86
CA TRP A 130 3.80 5.65 3.88
C TRP A 130 2.43 5.29 4.46
N SER A 131 2.38 4.94 5.74
CA SER A 131 1.15 4.59 6.44
C SER A 131 1.46 4.51 7.93
N GLY A 132 0.82 5.35 8.71
CA GLY A 132 0.95 5.30 10.17
C GLY A 132 0.61 3.93 10.78
N ILE A 133 -0.17 3.13 10.06
CA ILE A 133 -0.48 1.76 10.46
C ILE A 133 0.75 0.86 10.34
N LYS A 134 1.57 1.03 9.32
CA LYS A 134 2.75 0.19 9.12
C LYS A 134 3.81 0.46 10.19
N ASP A 135 4.03 1.71 10.53
CA ASP A 135 5.00 2.04 11.57
C ASP A 135 4.49 1.67 12.96
N PHE A 136 3.20 1.82 13.20
CA PHE A 136 2.54 1.29 14.38
C PHE A 136 2.65 -0.24 14.44
N MET A 137 2.53 -0.92 13.32
CA MET A 137 2.64 -2.37 13.25
C MET A 137 4.10 -2.86 13.18
N SER A 138 5.03 -2.08 12.64
CA SER A 138 6.45 -2.42 12.59
C SER A 138 7.21 -2.01 13.85
N GLY A 139 6.72 -1.05 14.61
CA GLY A 139 7.44 -0.49 15.72
C GLY A 139 7.55 -1.40 16.94
N SER A 140 6.49 -1.62 17.63
CA SER A 140 6.57 -2.28 18.95
C SER A 140 5.79 -3.59 19.06
N CYS A 141 4.78 -3.75 18.21
CA CYS A 141 3.88 -4.90 18.33
C CYS A 141 4.19 -5.99 17.32
N SER A 142 5.04 -5.70 16.36
CA SER A 142 5.16 -6.53 15.17
C SER A 142 6.09 -7.71 15.32
N VAL A 143 7.02 -7.65 16.25
CA VAL A 143 7.99 -8.74 16.41
C VAL A 143 7.31 -10.06 16.79
N GLY A 144 6.17 -9.98 17.47
CA GLY A 144 5.38 -11.17 17.80
C GLY A 144 4.24 -11.47 16.83
N ALA A 145 3.65 -10.43 16.21
CA ALA A 145 2.43 -10.59 15.42
C ALA A 145 2.67 -10.82 13.92
N TYR A 146 3.85 -10.43 13.42
CA TYR A 146 4.23 -10.59 12.02
C TYR A 146 5.42 -11.53 11.77
N CYS A 147 5.89 -12.20 12.80
CA CYS A 147 6.77 -13.35 12.62
C CYS A 147 5.93 -14.64 12.69
N PRO A 148 5.29 -15.04 11.62
CA PRO A 148 4.54 -16.30 11.59
C PRO A 148 5.43 -17.50 11.89
N THR A 149 6.74 -17.33 11.75
CA THR A 149 7.74 -18.35 12.03
C THR A 149 7.94 -18.64 13.51
N THR A 150 7.52 -17.76 14.40
CA THR A 150 7.78 -17.94 15.85
C THR A 150 6.54 -18.28 16.65
N ALA A 151 5.36 -18.10 16.08
CA ALA A 151 4.13 -18.15 16.86
C ALA A 151 3.02 -18.97 16.22
N ASP A 152 3.26 -19.56 15.06
CA ASP A 152 2.26 -20.44 14.49
C ASP A 152 2.35 -21.79 15.22
N PRO A 153 1.52 -22.03 16.25
CA PRO A 153 1.39 -23.36 16.73
C PRO A 153 0.84 -24.12 15.54
N VAL A 154 1.60 -25.07 15.05
CA VAL A 154 1.14 -26.06 14.09
C VAL A 154 -0.27 -26.47 14.56
N ASN A 155 -1.29 -26.13 13.78
CA ASN A 155 -2.65 -26.51 14.14
C ASN A 155 -2.66 -28.04 14.27
N PRO A 156 -2.79 -28.59 15.48
CA PRO A 156 -2.66 -30.04 15.70
C PRO A 156 -3.79 -30.83 15.02
N LEU A 157 -4.82 -30.12 14.54
CA LEU A 157 -5.95 -30.71 13.82
C LEU A 157 -5.75 -30.60 12.29
N ALA A 158 -4.78 -29.87 11.80
CA ALA A 158 -4.49 -29.80 10.38
C ALA A 158 -3.64 -31.02 9.97
N PRO A 159 -4.00 -31.75 8.91
CA PRO A 159 -3.14 -32.78 8.36
C PRO A 159 -1.77 -32.22 7.99
N ALA A 160 -0.72 -33.01 8.19
CA ALA A 160 0.61 -32.60 7.72
C ALA A 160 0.57 -32.35 6.20
N GLY A 161 1.03 -31.17 5.78
CA GLY A 161 0.96 -30.76 4.38
C GLY A 161 -0.38 -30.15 3.96
N ALA A 162 -1.27 -29.81 4.89
CA ALA A 162 -2.48 -29.06 4.57
C ALA A 162 -2.11 -27.71 3.94
N PRO A 163 -2.77 -27.30 2.85
CA PRO A 163 -2.49 -26.02 2.21
C PRO A 163 -2.82 -24.87 3.14
N VAL A 164 -1.93 -23.89 3.21
CA VAL A 164 -2.14 -22.64 3.95
C VAL A 164 -2.54 -21.57 2.96
N TYR A 165 -3.71 -20.98 3.14
CA TYR A 165 -4.22 -19.92 2.30
C TYR A 165 -3.80 -18.57 2.89
N MET A 166 -3.01 -17.79 2.14
CA MET A 166 -2.64 -16.44 2.53
C MET A 166 -3.20 -15.40 1.58
N TRP A 167 -3.67 -14.33 2.17
CA TRP A 167 -4.20 -13.14 1.49
C TRP A 167 -3.15 -12.39 0.66
N TYR A 168 -1.86 -12.41 1.07
CA TYR A 168 -0.79 -11.70 0.38
C TYR A 168 0.20 -12.66 -0.26
N PRO A 169 0.50 -12.48 -1.54
CA PRO A 169 1.66 -13.11 -2.13
C PRO A 169 2.91 -12.40 -1.56
N ILE A 170 3.42 -12.86 -0.44
CA ILE A 170 4.69 -12.41 0.06
C ILE A 170 5.72 -13.48 -0.31
N PRO A 171 6.52 -13.27 -1.38
CA PRO A 171 7.54 -14.22 -1.81
C PRO A 171 8.63 -14.47 -0.75
N GLN A 172 8.59 -13.71 0.33
CA GLN A 172 9.60 -13.72 1.38
C GLN A 172 9.39 -14.79 2.45
N PHE A 173 8.30 -15.52 2.40
CA PHE A 173 8.04 -16.60 3.36
C PHE A 173 8.31 -17.99 2.80
N ASP A 174 9.39 -18.13 2.05
CA ASP A 174 10.02 -19.44 1.77
C ASP A 174 10.48 -20.17 3.07
N VAL A 175 10.13 -19.62 4.21
CA VAL A 175 10.60 -20.08 5.53
C VAL A 175 9.83 -21.28 6.03
N LEU A 176 8.75 -21.66 5.38
CA LEU A 176 7.91 -22.76 5.83
C LEU A 176 8.10 -24.08 5.03
N GLY A 177 9.18 -24.14 4.25
CA GLY A 177 9.48 -25.35 3.46
C GLY A 177 8.45 -25.62 2.38
N ASP A 178 8.45 -26.81 1.82
CA ASP A 178 7.64 -27.24 0.67
C ASP A 178 6.10 -27.14 0.81
N ALA A 179 5.61 -26.22 1.64
CA ALA A 179 4.19 -25.90 1.70
C ALA A 179 3.78 -25.21 0.39
N ASP A 180 2.87 -25.82 -0.33
CA ASP A 180 2.17 -25.21 -1.48
C ASP A 180 1.37 -24.01 -1.00
N TRP A 181 1.99 -22.83 -1.04
CA TRP A 181 1.33 -21.56 -0.71
C TRP A 181 0.29 -21.23 -1.75
N LEU A 182 -0.95 -21.18 -1.33
CA LEU A 182 -2.07 -20.84 -2.17
C LEU A 182 -2.31 -19.34 -2.12
N ASN A 183 -1.81 -18.65 -3.11
CA ASN A 183 -2.09 -17.24 -3.31
C ASN A 183 -3.42 -17.10 -4.07
N LEU A 184 -4.51 -16.85 -3.35
CA LEU A 184 -5.70 -16.31 -3.96
C LEU A 184 -5.46 -14.84 -4.25
N GLU A 185 -5.34 -14.47 -5.51
CA GLU A 185 -5.32 -13.06 -5.87
C GLU A 185 -6.63 -12.40 -5.39
N PRO A 186 -6.57 -11.26 -4.66
CA PRO A 186 -7.76 -10.63 -4.14
C PRO A 186 -8.82 -10.37 -5.21
N ASN A 187 -8.40 -10.00 -6.42
CA ASN A 187 -9.29 -9.71 -7.54
C ASN A 187 -10.03 -10.96 -8.08
N GLU A 188 -9.53 -12.14 -7.81
CA GLU A 188 -10.09 -13.40 -8.29
C GLU A 188 -10.62 -14.29 -7.16
N CYS A 189 -10.49 -13.85 -5.91
CA CYS A 189 -10.80 -14.63 -4.73
C CYS A 189 -12.21 -15.26 -4.80
N TRP A 190 -13.25 -14.44 -4.99
CA TRP A 190 -14.62 -14.92 -5.03
C TRP A 190 -14.89 -15.84 -6.21
N ARG A 191 -14.32 -15.52 -7.36
CA ARG A 191 -14.46 -16.33 -8.58
C ARG A 191 -13.80 -17.69 -8.42
N SER A 192 -12.61 -17.73 -7.83
CA SER A 192 -11.88 -18.96 -7.54
C SER A 192 -12.65 -19.87 -6.58
N ILE A 193 -13.18 -19.32 -5.49
CA ILE A 193 -13.98 -20.07 -4.53
C ILE A 193 -15.25 -20.61 -5.22
N LYS A 194 -15.94 -19.79 -5.99
CA LYS A 194 -17.14 -20.19 -6.74
C LYS A 194 -16.86 -21.26 -7.78
N ALA A 195 -15.70 -21.18 -8.45
CA ALA A 195 -15.28 -22.14 -9.46
C ALA A 195 -14.78 -23.46 -8.84
N GLY A 196 -14.46 -23.48 -7.55
CA GLY A 196 -13.85 -24.63 -6.90
C GLY A 196 -12.42 -24.91 -7.35
N GLU A 197 -11.76 -23.92 -7.94
CA GLU A 197 -10.39 -24.01 -8.41
C GLU A 197 -9.70 -22.63 -8.32
N TYR A 198 -8.38 -22.64 -8.13
CA TYR A 198 -7.58 -21.43 -8.14
C TYR A 198 -6.26 -21.68 -8.86
N GLY A 199 -5.56 -20.58 -9.18
CA GLY A 199 -4.31 -20.61 -9.91
C GLY A 199 -4.51 -20.33 -11.40
N ARG A 200 -3.41 -20.33 -12.12
CA ARG A 200 -3.36 -20.04 -13.56
C ARG A 200 -2.58 -21.14 -14.25
N ASP A 201 -2.93 -21.46 -15.47
CA ASP A 201 -2.24 -22.47 -16.27
C ASP A 201 -0.73 -22.15 -16.46
N CYS A 202 -0.37 -20.86 -16.39
CA CYS A 202 1.02 -20.42 -16.49
C CYS A 202 1.83 -20.49 -15.18
N TRP A 203 1.20 -20.84 -14.06
CA TRP A 203 1.89 -20.95 -12.78
C TRP A 203 2.56 -22.32 -12.62
N PRO A 204 3.67 -22.39 -11.88
CA PRO A 204 4.23 -23.67 -11.48
C PRO A 204 3.16 -24.49 -10.74
N GLY A 205 2.83 -25.67 -11.28
CA GLY A 205 1.77 -26.51 -10.73
C GLY A 205 0.34 -26.25 -11.26
N GLY A 206 0.16 -25.23 -12.12
CA GLY A 206 -1.11 -24.96 -12.78
C GLY A 206 -2.26 -24.63 -11.85
N LYS A 207 -3.49 -24.92 -12.28
CA LYS A 207 -4.69 -24.79 -11.46
C LYS A 207 -4.80 -25.92 -10.45
N LYS A 208 -5.28 -25.59 -9.25
CA LYS A 208 -5.48 -26.53 -8.14
C LYS A 208 -6.91 -26.50 -7.64
N PRO A 209 -7.48 -27.60 -7.17
CA PRO A 209 -8.82 -27.61 -6.60
C PRO A 209 -8.90 -26.77 -5.33
N LEU A 210 -10.03 -26.10 -5.14
CA LEU A 210 -10.34 -25.28 -3.98
C LEU A 210 -11.71 -25.71 -3.44
N ASP A 211 -11.72 -26.29 -2.26
CA ASP A 211 -12.92 -26.79 -1.60
C ASP A 211 -13.06 -26.12 -0.22
N ILE A 212 -13.86 -25.04 -0.18
CA ILE A 212 -14.09 -24.26 1.03
C ILE A 212 -15.52 -24.45 1.50
N HIS A 213 -15.67 -24.97 2.69
CA HIS A 213 -16.97 -25.24 3.33
C HIS A 213 -17.35 -24.20 4.38
N ALA A 214 -16.39 -23.60 5.03
CA ALA A 214 -16.65 -22.65 6.09
C ALA A 214 -15.74 -21.42 6.02
N ALA A 215 -16.23 -20.28 6.50
CA ALA A 215 -15.45 -19.05 6.59
C ALA A 215 -15.56 -18.42 7.97
N TYR A 216 -14.43 -17.90 8.45
CA TYR A 216 -14.34 -17.08 9.64
C TYR A 216 -13.96 -15.65 9.27
N PHE A 217 -14.80 -14.70 9.59
CA PHE A 217 -14.51 -13.27 9.41
C PHE A 217 -14.14 -12.63 10.74
N GLY A 218 -12.84 -12.60 11.04
CA GLY A 218 -12.29 -12.02 12.26
C GLY A 218 -11.89 -10.56 12.10
N GLY A 219 -11.84 -9.85 13.23
CA GLY A 219 -11.32 -8.49 13.29
C GLY A 219 -12.22 -7.44 12.64
N HIS A 220 -11.62 -6.33 12.30
CA HIS A 220 -12.28 -5.12 11.81
C HIS A 220 -12.45 -5.07 10.28
N MET A 221 -12.09 -6.11 9.57
CA MET A 221 -12.09 -6.12 8.10
C MET A 221 -13.46 -6.54 7.56
N SER A 222 -14.10 -5.67 6.80
CA SER A 222 -15.27 -6.01 6.02
C SER A 222 -14.84 -6.57 4.66
N THR A 223 -14.71 -7.89 4.59
CA THR A 223 -14.14 -8.59 3.44
C THR A 223 -14.91 -8.32 2.14
N LEU A 224 -16.25 -8.25 2.20
CA LEU A 224 -17.07 -7.91 1.03
C LEU A 224 -16.86 -6.48 0.52
N ASN A 225 -16.35 -5.57 1.37
CA ASN A 225 -16.01 -4.21 0.93
C ASN A 225 -14.61 -4.12 0.33
N GLN A 226 -13.72 -5.02 0.71
CA GLN A 226 -12.31 -4.92 0.36
C GLN A 226 -11.94 -5.75 -0.85
N ILE A 227 -12.62 -6.88 -1.05
CA ILE A 227 -12.40 -7.74 -2.21
C ILE A 227 -13.34 -7.31 -3.33
N PRO A 228 -12.84 -7.07 -4.54
CA PRO A 228 -13.66 -6.77 -5.71
C PRO A 228 -14.69 -7.87 -6.01
N ASP A 229 -15.71 -7.50 -6.81
CA ASP A 229 -16.80 -8.39 -7.21
C ASP A 229 -17.68 -8.83 -6.02
N THR A 230 -18.16 -7.84 -5.28
CA THR A 230 -19.00 -8.02 -4.08
C THR A 230 -20.21 -8.92 -4.32
N MET A 231 -20.85 -8.86 -5.49
CA MET A 231 -22.02 -9.69 -5.79
C MET A 231 -21.66 -11.17 -5.83
N THR A 232 -20.58 -11.53 -6.51
CA THR A 232 -20.06 -12.91 -6.47
C THR A 232 -19.63 -13.29 -5.06
N GLY A 233 -19.05 -12.35 -4.29
CA GLY A 233 -18.71 -12.58 -2.90
C GLY A 233 -19.91 -12.93 -2.01
N ILE A 234 -21.03 -12.24 -2.18
CA ILE A 234 -22.28 -12.53 -1.48
C ILE A 234 -22.80 -13.92 -1.84
N GLU A 235 -22.79 -14.28 -3.13
CA GLU A 235 -23.20 -15.62 -3.57
C GLU A 235 -22.32 -16.71 -2.95
N VAL A 236 -21.02 -16.52 -2.95
CA VAL A 236 -20.06 -17.45 -2.35
C VAL A 236 -20.31 -17.59 -0.87
N VAL A 237 -20.37 -16.52 -0.12
CA VAL A 237 -20.57 -16.55 1.35
C VAL A 237 -21.88 -17.25 1.71
N ARG A 238 -22.94 -17.00 0.94
CA ARG A 238 -24.24 -17.67 1.14
C ARG A 238 -24.26 -19.14 0.75
N GLY A 239 -23.32 -19.57 -0.09
CA GLY A 239 -23.19 -20.95 -0.53
C GLY A 239 -22.33 -21.82 0.37
N LEU A 240 -21.62 -21.26 1.34
CA LEU A 240 -20.82 -21.99 2.30
C LEU A 240 -21.71 -22.73 3.31
N ASP A 241 -21.23 -23.86 3.83
CA ASP A 241 -21.95 -24.67 4.81
C ASP A 241 -22.06 -23.96 6.16
N PHE A 242 -21.06 -23.16 6.53
CA PHE A 242 -21.05 -22.40 7.78
C PHE A 242 -20.19 -21.14 7.72
N VAL A 243 -20.75 -20.03 8.12
CA VAL A 243 -20.05 -18.74 8.17
C VAL A 243 -20.23 -18.09 9.53
N TRP A 244 -19.13 -17.66 10.14
CA TRP A 244 -19.20 -16.98 11.41
C TRP A 244 -18.23 -15.79 11.46
N GLY A 245 -18.55 -14.82 12.30
CA GLY A 245 -17.76 -13.62 12.40
C GLY A 245 -17.69 -13.05 13.80
N VAL A 246 -16.64 -12.27 14.03
CA VAL A 246 -16.45 -11.48 15.26
C VAL A 246 -16.24 -10.03 14.86
N ASN A 247 -17.07 -9.11 15.37
CA ASN A 247 -16.94 -7.68 15.11
C ASN A 247 -17.70 -6.87 16.17
N PRO A 248 -17.22 -5.68 16.56
CA PRO A 248 -18.01 -4.76 17.37
C PRO A 248 -19.20 -4.15 16.60
N PHE A 249 -19.17 -4.16 15.26
CA PHE A 249 -20.20 -3.58 14.40
C PHE A 249 -20.81 -4.62 13.47
N PHE A 250 -22.10 -4.45 13.18
CA PHE A 250 -22.81 -5.24 12.17
C PHE A 250 -22.60 -4.62 10.79
N ASP A 251 -21.55 -5.06 10.11
CA ASP A 251 -21.15 -4.53 8.80
C ASP A 251 -21.68 -5.34 7.61
N SER A 252 -21.32 -4.90 6.41
CA SER A 252 -21.75 -5.51 5.14
C SER A 252 -21.35 -6.98 4.97
N THR A 253 -20.29 -7.45 5.61
CA THR A 253 -19.88 -8.85 5.58
C THR A 253 -20.64 -9.66 6.62
N ARG A 254 -20.76 -9.12 7.83
CA ARG A 254 -21.37 -9.84 8.99
C ARG A 254 -22.86 -10.10 8.84
N GLN A 255 -23.55 -9.33 8.01
CA GLN A 255 -24.97 -9.62 7.70
C GLN A 255 -25.21 -10.94 6.98
N TYR A 256 -24.15 -11.57 6.46
CA TYR A 256 -24.21 -12.87 5.79
C TYR A 256 -23.63 -14.03 6.63
N CYS A 257 -23.25 -13.75 7.88
CA CYS A 257 -22.80 -14.79 8.80
C CYS A 257 -23.99 -15.53 9.41
N ASP A 258 -23.86 -16.86 9.59
CA ASP A 258 -24.80 -17.68 10.34
C ASP A 258 -24.72 -17.39 11.83
N VAL A 259 -23.51 -17.10 12.32
CA VAL A 259 -23.26 -16.74 13.71
C VAL A 259 -22.39 -15.47 13.79
N LEU A 260 -22.84 -14.50 14.54
CA LEU A 260 -22.09 -13.30 14.84
C LEU A 260 -21.82 -13.22 16.35
N LEU A 261 -20.53 -13.15 16.69
CA LEU A 261 -20.07 -12.94 18.06
C LEU A 261 -19.66 -11.46 18.22
N PRO A 262 -20.37 -10.69 19.03
CA PRO A 262 -19.99 -9.30 19.30
C PRO A 262 -18.69 -9.27 20.10
N CYS A 263 -17.82 -8.32 19.79
CA CYS A 263 -16.63 -8.06 20.57
C CYS A 263 -16.58 -6.60 21.02
N ALA A 264 -15.93 -6.38 22.14
CA ALA A 264 -15.75 -5.02 22.67
C ALA A 264 -14.76 -4.23 21.81
N THR A 265 -15.05 -2.95 21.60
CA THR A 265 -14.14 -2.00 20.99
C THR A 265 -12.94 -1.72 21.91
N PHE A 266 -11.93 -1.05 21.37
CA PHE A 266 -10.76 -0.62 22.14
C PHE A 266 -11.16 0.23 23.37
N TRP A 267 -12.16 1.08 23.23
CA TRP A 267 -12.65 1.96 24.30
C TRP A 267 -13.46 1.25 25.38
N GLU A 268 -13.94 0.07 25.10
CA GLU A 268 -14.77 -0.74 26.02
C GLU A 268 -13.93 -1.78 26.78
N LYS A 269 -12.65 -1.91 26.43
CA LYS A 269 -11.73 -2.86 27.10
C LYS A 269 -10.86 -2.16 28.12
N PRO A 270 -10.62 -2.76 29.30
CA PRO A 270 -9.59 -2.26 30.18
C PRO A 270 -8.23 -2.41 29.50
N ASN A 271 -7.58 -1.30 29.21
CA ASN A 271 -6.22 -1.27 28.69
C ASN A 271 -5.25 -1.32 29.86
N LYS A 272 -4.27 -2.21 29.76
CA LYS A 272 -3.12 -2.22 30.66
C LYS A 272 -2.00 -1.38 30.08
#